data_0b0bc861745b7696363f44a118c7153f
#
_entry.id   0b0bc861745b7696363f44a118c7153f
#
_cell.length_a   1.000
_cell.length_b   1.000
_cell.length_c   1.000
_cell.angle_alpha   90.00
_cell.angle_beta   90.00
_cell.angle_gamma   90.00
#
_symmetry.space_group_name_H-M   'P 1'
#
loop_
_entity.id
_entity.type
_entity.pdbx_description
1 polymer ?
#
loop_
_entity_poly.entity_id
_entity_poly.type
_entity_poly.pdbx_seq_one_letter_code
_entity_poly.pdbx_strand_id
1 'polypeptide(L)'
;LLVSYNPVDNLHFRYHINLKNNAPSIAYLNDVEQRIDIQQTRRGNPDLKSFRSTIQDFNAIFSTGIFSIDALVSYAYEKNPIMESVIYEEGMFIHTYENQKSFQHLAVEVTFKIKPWKDHISLSVTPGINRYISTGNNYLHTYTLKELRINLDASYKNWLLSFMTITPPNRYVYGEQLLKGDLMHTLMIGYKQPAWSIMAGIHNPFMKTYRSENANWSALNPVKSDIHSTNMSNTIVVKLNFNLNFGRQYKGANKGIQNIDTDSGILQGTKE
;
A
#
# COMPACT_ATOMS: atom_id res chain seq x y z
N LEU A 1 8.25 1.21 18.63
CA LEU A 1 9.21 0.23 19.11
C LEU A 1 9.49 -0.77 18.00
N LEU A 2 10.77 -1.07 17.78
CA LEU A 2 11.23 -2.09 16.84
C LEU A 2 12.17 -3.03 17.59
N VAL A 3 11.92 -4.32 17.49
CA VAL A 3 12.78 -5.37 18.05
C VAL A 3 13.17 -6.30 16.90
N SER A 4 14.47 -6.61 16.81
CA SER A 4 15.00 -7.55 15.82
C SER A 4 15.81 -8.62 16.55
N TYR A 5 15.68 -9.86 16.11
CA TYR A 5 16.39 -11.00 16.66
C TYR A 5 16.86 -11.93 15.55
N ASN A 6 18.14 -12.24 15.56
CA ASN A 6 18.79 -13.08 14.55
C ASN A 6 19.43 -14.27 15.26
N PRO A 7 18.72 -15.39 15.44
CA PRO A 7 19.25 -16.55 16.13
C PRO A 7 20.42 -17.22 15.39
N VAL A 8 20.38 -17.15 14.04
CA VAL A 8 21.40 -17.65 13.11
C VAL A 8 21.44 -16.73 11.89
N ASP A 9 22.50 -16.79 11.09
CA ASP A 9 22.77 -15.87 9.98
C ASP A 9 21.68 -15.84 8.92
N ASN A 10 20.95 -16.93 8.75
CA ASN A 10 19.93 -17.07 7.72
C ASN A 10 18.47 -16.94 8.23
N LEU A 11 18.26 -16.64 9.52
CA LEU A 11 16.94 -16.51 10.12
C LEU A 11 16.82 -15.22 10.90
N HIS A 12 15.89 -14.37 10.48
CA HIS A 12 15.66 -13.03 11.04
C HIS A 12 14.22 -12.90 11.49
N PHE A 13 14.03 -12.46 12.73
CA PHE A 13 12.74 -12.07 13.28
C PHE A 13 12.72 -10.57 13.50
N ARG A 14 11.60 -9.95 13.17
CA ARG A 14 11.35 -8.53 13.42
C ARG A 14 9.96 -8.35 13.98
N TYR A 15 9.87 -7.64 15.09
CA TYR A 15 8.60 -7.20 15.63
C TYR A 15 8.60 -5.68 15.70
N HIS A 16 7.54 -5.08 15.14
CA HIS A 16 7.34 -3.64 15.14
C HIS A 16 5.99 -3.32 15.76
N ILE A 17 5.94 -2.35 16.67
CA ILE A 17 4.71 -1.75 17.17
C ILE A 17 4.75 -0.25 16.98
N ASN A 18 3.68 0.28 16.40
CA ASN A 18 3.48 1.70 16.20
C ASN A 18 2.17 2.14 16.83
N LEU A 19 2.25 3.12 17.71
CA LEU A 19 1.12 3.74 18.39
C LEU A 19 1.01 5.18 17.88
N LYS A 20 -0.14 5.54 17.32
CA LYS A 20 -0.37 6.86 16.74
C LYS A 20 -1.68 7.44 17.26
N ASN A 21 -1.66 8.72 17.55
CA ASN A 21 -2.86 9.51 17.78
C ASN A 21 -3.15 10.32 16.49
N ASN A 22 -4.35 10.17 15.96
CA ASN A 22 -4.78 10.78 14.70
C ASN A 22 -5.80 11.87 15.00
N ALA A 23 -5.47 13.11 14.66
CA ALA A 23 -6.41 14.23 14.76
C ALA A 23 -7.36 14.26 13.55
N PRO A 24 -8.60 14.77 13.71
CA PRO A 24 -9.49 15.04 12.58
C PRO A 24 -8.83 16.00 11.60
N SER A 25 -9.05 15.82 10.31
CA SER A 25 -8.65 16.81 9.30
C SER A 25 -9.59 18.03 9.36
N ILE A 26 -9.09 19.19 8.96
CA ILE A 26 -9.89 20.43 8.90
C ILE A 26 -11.12 20.22 7.99
N ALA A 27 -10.96 19.47 6.91
CA ALA A 27 -12.07 19.17 5.98
C ALA A 27 -13.20 18.36 6.65
N TYR A 28 -12.87 17.49 7.62
CA TYR A 28 -13.88 16.72 8.36
C TYR A 28 -14.58 17.53 9.45
N LEU A 29 -13.94 18.59 9.92
CA LEU A 29 -14.49 19.50 10.95
C LEU A 29 -15.35 20.63 10.36
N ASN A 30 -15.21 20.90 9.05
CA ASN A 30 -15.91 22.00 8.39
C ASN A 30 -17.41 21.67 8.22
N ASP A 31 -18.26 22.32 8.98
CA ASP A 31 -19.71 22.15 9.02
C ASP A 31 -20.47 22.91 7.92
N VAL A 32 -19.75 23.60 7.03
CA VAL A 32 -20.38 24.26 5.88
C VAL A 32 -21.01 23.22 4.97
N GLU A 33 -22.34 23.36 4.83
CA GLU A 33 -23.14 22.45 4.02
C GLU A 33 -22.87 22.63 2.53
N GLN A 34 -22.60 21.52 1.84
CA GLN A 34 -22.40 21.45 0.40
C GLN A 34 -23.50 20.58 -0.20
N ARG A 35 -24.29 21.14 -1.08
CA ARG A 35 -25.34 20.40 -1.77
C ARG A 35 -24.75 19.47 -2.82
N ILE A 36 -25.09 18.18 -2.75
CA ILE A 36 -24.74 17.16 -3.74
C ILE A 36 -25.83 17.08 -4.80
N ASP A 37 -27.09 16.95 -4.36
CA ASP A 37 -28.28 16.93 -5.21
C ASP A 37 -29.51 17.48 -4.46
N ILE A 38 -30.72 17.23 -4.97
CA ILE A 38 -31.95 17.74 -4.36
C ILE A 38 -32.31 17.11 -3.01
N GLN A 39 -31.74 15.93 -2.71
CA GLN A 39 -32.01 15.15 -1.49
C GLN A 39 -30.78 14.85 -0.67
N GLN A 40 -29.59 15.25 -1.15
CA GLN A 40 -28.32 14.91 -0.51
C GLN A 40 -27.46 16.15 -0.32
N THR A 41 -26.89 16.25 0.88
CA THR A 41 -25.89 17.26 1.23
C THR A 41 -24.68 16.59 1.87
N ARG A 42 -23.58 17.32 1.92
CA ARG A 42 -22.37 16.94 2.66
C ARG A 42 -21.98 18.06 3.59
N ARG A 43 -21.66 17.70 4.82
CA ARG A 43 -21.05 18.62 5.80
C ARG A 43 -20.07 17.86 6.69
N GLY A 44 -19.06 18.52 7.21
CA GLY A 44 -18.20 17.95 8.26
C GLY A 44 -18.93 17.93 9.61
N ASN A 45 -18.19 17.49 10.62
CA ASN A 45 -18.66 17.40 12.00
C ASN A 45 -17.62 18.05 12.93
N PRO A 46 -17.89 19.23 13.51
CA PRO A 46 -16.96 19.91 14.40
C PRO A 46 -16.73 19.18 15.73
N ASP A 47 -17.61 18.24 16.11
CA ASP A 47 -17.53 17.49 17.37
C ASP A 47 -16.61 16.27 17.30
N LEU A 48 -15.94 16.04 16.16
CA LEU A 48 -15.02 14.94 15.98
C LEU A 48 -13.85 14.98 16.96
N LYS A 49 -13.53 13.83 17.52
CA LYS A 49 -12.42 13.66 18.45
C LYS A 49 -11.28 12.88 17.80
N SER A 50 -10.06 13.18 18.25
CA SER A 50 -8.88 12.40 17.86
C SER A 50 -9.06 10.93 18.24
N PHE A 51 -8.49 10.04 17.44
CA PHE A 51 -8.55 8.60 17.68
C PHE A 51 -7.15 7.98 17.72
N ARG A 52 -7.07 6.79 18.31
CA ARG A 52 -5.81 6.04 18.43
C ARG A 52 -5.78 4.88 17.46
N SER A 53 -4.64 4.73 16.79
CA SER A 53 -4.31 3.55 16.00
C SER A 53 -3.09 2.84 16.58
N THR A 54 -3.14 1.51 16.58
CA THR A 54 -2.06 0.61 16.97
C THR A 54 -1.81 -0.31 15.78
N ILE A 55 -0.58 -0.37 15.31
CA ILE A 55 -0.15 -1.29 14.25
C ILE A 55 0.94 -2.18 14.85
N GLN A 56 0.78 -3.49 14.68
CA GLN A 56 1.73 -4.50 15.13
C GLN A 56 2.09 -5.38 13.96
N ASP A 57 3.37 -5.44 13.64
CA ASP A 57 3.90 -6.24 12.55
C ASP A 57 4.88 -7.26 13.10
N PHE A 58 4.68 -8.52 12.77
CA PHE A 58 5.64 -9.57 13.00
C PHE A 58 6.10 -10.12 11.67
N ASN A 59 7.41 -10.13 11.46
CA ASN A 59 8.02 -10.63 10.25
C ASN A 59 9.08 -11.68 10.60
N ALA A 60 9.03 -12.82 9.91
CA ALA A 60 9.99 -13.90 10.02
C ALA A 60 10.58 -14.21 8.63
N ILE A 61 11.86 -14.00 8.46
CA ILE A 61 12.57 -14.19 7.20
C ILE A 61 13.60 -15.30 7.37
N PHE A 62 13.44 -16.34 6.56
CA PHE A 62 14.48 -17.36 6.35
C PHE A 62 15.04 -17.24 4.94
N SER A 63 16.37 -17.20 4.80
CA SER A 63 16.98 -17.06 3.48
C SER A 63 18.25 -17.88 3.33
N THR A 64 18.37 -18.48 2.16
CA THR A 64 19.61 -19.13 1.68
C THR A 64 20.07 -18.44 0.40
N GLY A 65 21.15 -18.88 -0.21
CA GLY A 65 21.61 -18.31 -1.50
C GLY A 65 20.62 -18.48 -2.66
N ILE A 66 19.72 -19.46 -2.59
CA ILE A 66 18.80 -19.82 -3.69
C ILE A 66 17.34 -19.61 -3.29
N PHE A 67 17.00 -19.80 -2.02
CA PHE A 67 15.64 -19.84 -1.54
C PHE A 67 15.42 -18.90 -0.36
N SER A 68 14.27 -18.22 -0.31
CA SER A 68 13.84 -17.49 0.88
C SER A 68 12.35 -17.64 1.14
N ILE A 69 11.98 -17.64 2.40
CA ILE A 69 10.62 -17.52 2.90
C ILE A 69 10.55 -16.23 3.73
N ASP A 70 9.55 -15.42 3.47
CA ASP A 70 9.24 -14.22 4.25
C ASP A 70 7.77 -14.32 4.70
N ALA A 71 7.54 -14.50 5.99
CA ALA A 71 6.21 -14.56 6.59
C ALA A 71 5.93 -13.28 7.36
N LEU A 72 4.86 -12.59 6.98
CA LEU A 72 4.38 -11.36 7.60
C LEU A 72 3.00 -11.57 8.22
N VAL A 73 2.87 -11.18 9.49
CA VAL A 73 1.58 -11.01 10.16
C VAL A 73 1.49 -9.55 10.61
N SER A 74 0.49 -8.84 10.11
CA SER A 74 0.22 -7.45 10.47
C SER A 74 -1.17 -7.33 11.08
N TYR A 75 -1.27 -6.66 12.22
CA TYR A 75 -2.54 -6.37 12.88
C TYR A 75 -2.63 -4.89 13.19
N ALA A 76 -3.64 -4.24 12.61
CA ALA A 76 -3.99 -2.86 12.90
C ALA A 76 -5.31 -2.80 13.68
N TYR A 77 -5.33 -1.99 14.73
CA TYR A 77 -6.50 -1.69 15.54
C TYR A 77 -6.65 -0.19 15.69
N GLU A 78 -7.82 0.33 15.35
CA GLU A 78 -8.19 1.72 15.57
C GLU A 78 -9.34 1.78 16.57
N LYS A 79 -9.16 2.59 17.60
CA LYS A 79 -10.17 2.87 18.62
C LYS A 79 -10.80 4.22 18.33
N ASN A 80 -12.12 4.24 18.19
CA ASN A 80 -12.94 5.41 17.85
C ASN A 80 -12.50 6.10 16.55
N PRO A 81 -12.24 5.33 15.44
CA PRO A 81 -11.84 5.93 14.18
C PRO A 81 -12.91 6.88 13.64
N ILE A 82 -12.46 7.88 12.89
CA ILE A 82 -13.34 8.80 12.16
C ILE A 82 -13.69 8.13 10.82
N MET A 83 -14.99 7.89 10.62
CA MET A 83 -15.49 7.26 9.41
C MET A 83 -16.63 8.05 8.81
N GLU A 84 -16.83 7.94 7.51
CA GLU A 84 -17.97 8.53 6.83
C GLU A 84 -19.26 7.89 7.34
N SER A 85 -20.27 8.70 7.56
CA SER A 85 -21.61 8.31 8.03
C SER A 85 -22.66 9.05 7.22
N VAL A 86 -23.83 8.44 7.06
CA VAL A 86 -25.01 9.09 6.48
C VAL A 86 -26.08 9.20 7.55
N ILE A 87 -26.53 10.41 7.79
CA ILE A 87 -27.66 10.69 8.68
C ILE A 87 -28.83 11.24 7.88
N TYR A 88 -30.05 11.16 8.43
CA TYR A 88 -31.25 11.68 7.80
C TYR A 88 -31.86 12.74 8.69
N GLU A 89 -31.88 13.99 8.22
CA GLU A 89 -32.41 15.14 8.94
C GLU A 89 -33.24 16.01 7.98
N GLU A 90 -34.38 16.49 8.42
CA GLU A 90 -35.24 17.44 7.69
C GLU A 90 -35.59 17.03 6.25
N GLY A 91 -35.70 15.72 5.99
CA GLY A 91 -36.03 15.21 4.66
C GLY A 91 -34.81 15.04 3.72
N MET A 92 -33.58 15.24 4.22
CA MET A 92 -32.36 15.15 3.44
C MET A 92 -31.40 14.11 4.01
N PHE A 93 -30.70 13.43 3.14
CA PHE A 93 -29.56 12.59 3.51
C PHE A 93 -28.30 13.45 3.62
N ILE A 94 -27.67 13.42 4.77
CA ILE A 94 -26.47 14.21 5.06
C ILE A 94 -25.28 13.28 5.18
N HIS A 95 -24.35 13.40 4.24
CA HIS A 95 -23.06 12.73 4.31
C HIS A 95 -22.15 13.52 5.26
N THR A 96 -21.72 12.86 6.32
CA THR A 96 -20.90 13.47 7.39
C THR A 96 -19.85 12.49 7.89
N TYR A 97 -19.18 12.84 8.98
CA TYR A 97 -18.17 11.99 9.62
C TYR A 97 -18.51 11.82 11.09
N GLU A 98 -18.25 10.62 11.60
CA GLU A 98 -18.47 10.30 13.02
C GLU A 98 -17.31 9.48 13.58
N ASN A 99 -17.08 9.61 14.88
CA ASN A 99 -16.23 8.64 15.58
C ASN A 99 -17.00 7.34 15.78
N GLN A 100 -16.60 6.29 15.09
CA GLN A 100 -17.19 4.95 15.16
C GLN A 100 -16.51 4.11 16.25
N LYS A 101 -16.99 2.89 16.54
CA LYS A 101 -16.46 2.09 17.67
C LYS A 101 -15.05 1.60 17.42
N SER A 102 -14.81 0.89 16.34
CA SER A 102 -13.49 0.35 16.04
C SER A 102 -13.31 -0.07 14.58
N PHE A 103 -12.06 -0.11 14.17
CA PHE A 103 -11.65 -0.76 12.94
C PHE A 103 -10.50 -1.73 13.23
N GLN A 104 -10.53 -2.89 12.59
CA GLN A 104 -9.49 -3.91 12.69
C GLN A 104 -9.11 -4.40 11.30
N HIS A 105 -7.82 -4.59 11.12
CA HIS A 105 -7.28 -5.21 9.92
C HIS A 105 -6.21 -6.22 10.32
N LEU A 106 -6.43 -7.48 9.94
CA LEU A 106 -5.45 -8.55 10.05
C LEU A 106 -4.99 -8.95 8.66
N ALA A 107 -3.69 -8.84 8.41
CA ALA A 107 -3.04 -9.33 7.20
C ALA A 107 -2.07 -10.46 7.54
N VAL A 108 -2.15 -11.56 6.80
CA VAL A 108 -1.20 -12.67 6.87
C VAL A 108 -0.73 -12.96 5.46
N GLU A 109 0.57 -12.86 5.23
CA GLU A 109 1.20 -13.08 3.93
C GLU A 109 2.45 -13.95 4.09
N VAL A 110 2.67 -14.85 3.14
CA VAL A 110 3.88 -15.65 3.10
C VAL A 110 4.45 -15.59 1.69
N THR A 111 5.63 -15.02 1.55
CA THR A 111 6.35 -14.95 0.28
C THR A 111 7.36 -16.08 0.18
N PHE A 112 7.19 -16.94 -0.80
CA PHE A 112 8.15 -17.94 -1.19
C PHE A 112 8.91 -17.39 -2.39
N LYS A 113 10.25 -17.30 -2.29
CA LYS A 113 11.10 -16.82 -3.36
C LYS A 113 12.17 -17.83 -3.67
N ILE A 114 12.36 -18.11 -4.96
CA ILE A 114 13.41 -18.98 -5.45
C ILE A 114 14.23 -18.27 -6.54
N LYS A 115 15.54 -18.42 -6.48
CA LYS A 115 16.52 -17.92 -7.46
C LYS A 115 17.36 -19.08 -8.00
N PRO A 116 16.79 -19.93 -8.84
CA PRO A 116 17.46 -21.16 -9.27
C PRO A 116 18.73 -20.89 -10.09
N TRP A 117 18.80 -19.74 -10.72
CA TRP A 117 19.96 -19.28 -11.46
C TRP A 117 20.34 -17.86 -11.00
N LYS A 118 20.69 -17.74 -9.72
CA LYS A 118 21.08 -16.51 -9.02
C LYS A 118 20.45 -15.23 -9.61
N ASP A 119 21.25 -14.42 -10.31
CA ASP A 119 20.81 -13.11 -10.80
C ASP A 119 20.03 -13.17 -12.13
N HIS A 120 19.87 -14.36 -12.71
CA HIS A 120 19.20 -14.51 -13.99
C HIS A 120 17.72 -14.84 -13.87
N ILE A 121 17.30 -15.57 -12.84
CA ILE A 121 15.90 -15.95 -12.64
C ILE A 121 15.52 -15.76 -11.18
N SER A 122 14.44 -15.04 -10.97
CA SER A 122 13.80 -14.85 -9.65
C SER A 122 12.30 -15.07 -9.78
N LEU A 123 11.78 -16.07 -9.08
CA LEU A 123 10.34 -16.32 -8.96
C LEU A 123 9.92 -16.11 -7.52
N SER A 124 8.88 -15.34 -7.29
CA SER A 124 8.21 -15.23 -6.00
C SER A 124 6.70 -15.49 -6.09
N VAL A 125 6.19 -16.21 -5.11
CA VAL A 125 4.77 -16.53 -4.96
C VAL A 125 4.37 -16.11 -3.55
N THR A 126 3.37 -15.24 -3.44
CA THR A 126 2.89 -14.69 -2.17
C THR A 126 1.40 -14.94 -2.02
N PRO A 127 0.95 -16.05 -1.41
CA PRO A 127 -0.39 -16.17 -0.89
C PRO A 127 -0.60 -15.21 0.28
N GLY A 128 -1.79 -14.62 0.36
CA GLY A 128 -2.16 -13.68 1.40
C GLY A 128 -3.64 -13.73 1.77
N ILE A 129 -3.93 -13.39 3.01
CA ILE A 129 -5.28 -13.17 3.53
C ILE A 129 -5.30 -11.85 4.26
N ASN A 130 -6.27 -11.00 3.90
CA ASN A 130 -6.58 -9.76 4.59
C ASN A 130 -8.00 -9.83 5.14
N ARG A 131 -8.17 -9.63 6.44
CA ARG A 131 -9.47 -9.58 7.09
C ARG A 131 -9.68 -8.21 7.72
N TYR A 132 -10.75 -7.58 7.28
CA TYR A 132 -11.19 -6.27 7.75
C TYR A 132 -12.45 -6.44 8.60
N ILE A 133 -12.52 -5.75 9.73
CA ILE A 133 -13.69 -5.69 10.60
C ILE A 133 -13.92 -4.22 10.94
N SER A 134 -15.04 -3.68 10.48
CA SER A 134 -15.43 -2.30 10.74
C SER A 134 -16.68 -2.30 11.63
N THR A 135 -16.54 -1.80 12.85
CA THR A 135 -17.62 -1.75 13.84
C THR A 135 -18.01 -0.31 14.05
N GLY A 136 -19.19 0.05 13.56
CA GLY A 136 -19.79 1.34 13.80
C GLY A 136 -20.71 1.37 15.03
N ASN A 137 -21.39 2.49 15.22
CA ASN A 137 -22.38 2.64 16.28
C ASN A 137 -23.58 1.72 16.04
N ASN A 138 -23.98 1.54 14.77
CA ASN A 138 -25.18 0.81 14.36
C ASN A 138 -24.90 -0.29 13.30
N TYR A 139 -23.62 -0.60 13.02
CA TYR A 139 -23.27 -1.61 12.01
C TYR A 139 -22.06 -2.45 12.42
N LEU A 140 -21.94 -3.61 11.79
CA LEU A 140 -20.76 -4.46 11.82
C LEU A 140 -20.51 -5.01 10.40
N HIS A 141 -19.46 -4.54 9.75
CA HIS A 141 -19.07 -5.02 8.44
C HIS A 141 -17.77 -5.81 8.51
N THR A 142 -17.76 -6.95 7.85
CA THR A 142 -16.57 -7.80 7.73
C THR A 142 -16.29 -8.09 6.27
N TYR A 143 -15.01 -8.04 5.90
CA TYR A 143 -14.57 -8.41 4.58
C TYR A 143 -13.29 -9.22 4.67
N THR A 144 -13.25 -10.35 3.95
CA THR A 144 -12.07 -11.19 3.86
C THR A 144 -11.62 -11.27 2.41
N LEU A 145 -10.41 -10.79 2.18
CA LEU A 145 -9.76 -10.82 0.89
C LEU A 145 -8.70 -11.93 0.90
N LYS A 146 -8.79 -12.86 -0.05
CA LYS A 146 -7.73 -13.85 -0.33
C LYS A 146 -7.06 -13.45 -1.62
N GLU A 147 -5.75 -13.48 -1.67
CA GLU A 147 -4.99 -13.13 -2.86
C GLU A 147 -3.78 -14.04 -3.06
N LEU A 148 -3.35 -14.11 -4.31
CA LEU A 148 -2.16 -14.82 -4.71
C LEU A 148 -1.38 -13.91 -5.66
N ARG A 149 -0.22 -13.41 -5.23
CA ARG A 149 0.68 -12.62 -6.07
C ARG A 149 1.81 -13.49 -6.60
N ILE A 150 2.11 -13.34 -7.87
CA ILE A 150 3.19 -14.07 -8.54
C ILE A 150 4.06 -13.03 -9.25
N ASN A 151 5.37 -13.06 -8.99
CA ASN A 151 6.32 -12.24 -9.72
C ASN A 151 7.44 -13.15 -10.24
N LEU A 152 7.72 -13.00 -11.51
CA LEU A 152 8.79 -13.69 -12.22
C LEU A 152 9.64 -12.63 -12.93
N ASP A 153 10.91 -12.63 -12.64
CA ASP A 153 11.91 -11.88 -13.41
C ASP A 153 12.95 -12.85 -13.95
N ALA A 154 13.21 -12.76 -15.23
CA ALA A 154 14.24 -13.54 -15.89
C ALA A 154 15.10 -12.66 -16.80
N SER A 155 16.40 -12.92 -16.82
CA SER A 155 17.34 -12.22 -17.68
C SER A 155 18.33 -13.21 -18.29
N TYR A 156 18.58 -13.05 -19.59
CA TYR A 156 19.59 -13.80 -20.29
C TYR A 156 20.31 -12.92 -21.30
N LYS A 157 21.60 -12.71 -21.11
CA LYS A 157 22.38 -11.72 -21.88
C LYS A 157 21.69 -10.33 -21.79
N ASN A 158 21.18 -9.87 -22.91
CA ASN A 158 20.51 -8.57 -23.05
C ASN A 158 18.98 -8.66 -22.95
N TRP A 159 18.43 -9.87 -22.92
CA TRP A 159 16.99 -10.09 -22.86
C TRP A 159 16.49 -10.08 -21.43
N LEU A 160 15.32 -9.50 -21.23
CA LEU A 160 14.59 -9.41 -19.98
C LEU A 160 13.18 -9.96 -20.18
N LEU A 161 12.68 -10.73 -19.24
CA LEU A 161 11.29 -11.17 -19.13
C LEU A 161 10.82 -10.84 -17.73
N SER A 162 9.68 -10.21 -17.62
CA SER A 162 9.06 -9.94 -16.32
C SER A 162 7.56 -10.24 -16.39
N PHE A 163 7.08 -10.99 -15.40
CA PHE A 163 5.66 -11.13 -15.10
C PHE A 163 5.42 -10.66 -13.68
N MET A 164 4.50 -9.75 -13.49
CA MET A 164 4.24 -9.12 -12.20
C MET A 164 2.75 -9.06 -11.92
N THR A 165 2.36 -9.42 -10.70
CA THR A 165 1.04 -9.18 -10.16
C THR A 165 1.04 -7.89 -9.34
N ILE A 166 0.11 -6.99 -9.62
CA ILE A 166 -0.06 -5.72 -8.93
C ILE A 166 -1.37 -5.78 -8.13
N THR A 167 -1.27 -5.54 -6.83
CA THR A 167 -2.45 -5.37 -5.97
C THR A 167 -2.92 -3.93 -6.05
N PRO A 168 -4.16 -3.66 -6.51
CA PRO A 168 -4.71 -2.32 -6.47
C PRO A 168 -4.86 -1.81 -5.02
N PRO A 169 -4.62 -0.52 -4.77
CA PRO A 169 -4.69 0.04 -3.41
C PRO A 169 -6.12 0.10 -2.84
N ASN A 170 -7.14 -0.01 -3.71
CA ASN A 170 -8.54 0.12 -3.35
C ASN A 170 -9.21 -1.25 -3.14
N ARG A 171 -8.69 -2.07 -2.23
CA ARG A 171 -9.23 -3.42 -1.93
C ARG A 171 -9.37 -3.58 -0.42
N TYR A 172 -10.37 -2.90 0.17
CA TYR A 172 -10.58 -2.90 1.62
C TYR A 172 -12.02 -2.58 1.98
N VAL A 173 -12.34 -2.74 3.26
CA VAL A 173 -13.52 -2.17 3.92
C VAL A 173 -13.04 -1.17 4.95
N TYR A 174 -13.69 0.00 5.02
CA TYR A 174 -13.48 0.99 6.08
C TYR A 174 -14.79 1.73 6.34
N GLY A 175 -15.29 1.69 7.57
CA GLY A 175 -16.64 2.15 7.84
C GLY A 175 -17.68 1.29 7.10
N GLU A 176 -18.55 1.97 6.40
CA GLU A 176 -19.55 1.39 5.51
C GLU A 176 -19.10 1.31 4.05
N GLN A 177 -17.85 1.78 3.77
CA GLN A 177 -17.29 1.75 2.42
C GLN A 177 -16.61 0.42 2.13
N LEU A 178 -17.00 -0.23 1.04
CA LEU A 178 -16.36 -1.41 0.49
C LEU A 178 -15.76 -1.08 -0.87
N LEU A 179 -14.47 -1.34 -1.02
CA LEU A 179 -13.76 -1.24 -2.28
C LEU A 179 -13.19 -2.60 -2.66
N LYS A 180 -13.51 -3.07 -3.85
CA LYS A 180 -12.94 -4.29 -4.44
C LYS A 180 -12.38 -3.98 -5.82
N GLY A 181 -11.24 -4.58 -6.14
CA GLY A 181 -10.64 -4.53 -7.46
C GLY A 181 -9.98 -5.86 -7.77
N ASP A 182 -10.00 -6.27 -9.02
CA ASP A 182 -9.26 -7.43 -9.47
C ASP A 182 -7.76 -7.20 -9.34
N LEU A 183 -6.97 -8.26 -9.16
CA LEU A 183 -5.52 -8.17 -9.28
C LEU A 183 -5.16 -7.84 -10.72
N MET A 184 -4.22 -6.95 -10.89
CA MET A 184 -3.68 -6.63 -12.20
C MET A 184 -2.42 -7.44 -12.47
N HIS A 185 -2.22 -7.83 -13.71
CA HIS A 185 -1.06 -8.58 -14.15
C HIS A 185 -0.35 -7.82 -15.27
N THR A 186 0.95 -7.90 -15.29
CA THR A 186 1.75 -7.33 -16.36
C THR A 186 2.78 -8.33 -16.82
N LEU A 187 2.77 -8.64 -18.11
CA LEU A 187 3.79 -9.47 -18.77
C LEU A 187 4.60 -8.58 -19.69
N MET A 188 5.93 -8.55 -19.53
CA MET A 188 6.82 -7.73 -20.33
C MET A 188 8.01 -8.54 -20.83
N ILE A 189 8.41 -8.28 -22.07
CA ILE A 189 9.68 -8.71 -22.63
C ILE A 189 10.50 -7.49 -23.00
N GLY A 190 11.79 -7.51 -22.78
CA GLY A 190 12.66 -6.38 -23.01
C GLY A 190 14.01 -6.76 -23.54
N TYR A 191 14.67 -5.79 -24.16
CA TYR A 191 16.04 -5.87 -24.60
C TYR A 191 16.81 -4.64 -24.10
N LYS A 192 17.93 -4.86 -23.42
CA LYS A 192 18.72 -3.82 -22.76
C LYS A 192 20.14 -3.76 -23.35
N GLN A 193 20.56 -2.54 -23.68
CA GLN A 193 21.92 -2.16 -24.03
C GLN A 193 22.44 -1.11 -23.04
N PRO A 194 23.76 -0.85 -22.96
CA PRO A 194 24.30 0.15 -22.04
C PRO A 194 23.67 1.55 -22.18
N ALA A 195 23.39 1.98 -23.42
CA ALA A 195 22.87 3.31 -23.71
C ALA A 195 21.35 3.36 -23.83
N TRP A 196 20.65 2.24 -24.02
CA TRP A 196 19.21 2.22 -24.22
C TRP A 196 18.58 0.88 -23.81
N SER A 197 17.29 0.90 -23.59
CA SER A 197 16.48 -0.31 -23.45
C SER A 197 15.10 -0.13 -24.05
N ILE A 198 14.56 -1.20 -24.59
CA ILE A 198 13.17 -1.31 -25.03
C ILE A 198 12.50 -2.42 -24.24
N MET A 199 11.29 -2.16 -23.77
CA MET A 199 10.42 -3.17 -23.18
C MET A 199 9.05 -3.07 -23.84
N ALA A 200 8.49 -4.19 -24.24
CA ALA A 200 7.12 -4.30 -24.74
C ALA A 200 6.37 -5.32 -23.88
N GLY A 201 5.09 -5.08 -23.65
CA GLY A 201 4.31 -5.97 -22.81
C GLY A 201 2.83 -5.76 -22.91
N ILE A 202 2.11 -6.53 -22.10
CA ILE A 202 0.66 -6.52 -22.04
C ILE A 202 0.26 -6.40 -20.56
N HIS A 203 -0.61 -5.45 -20.27
CA HIS A 203 -1.34 -5.39 -19.02
C HIS A 203 -2.58 -6.28 -19.07
N ASN A 204 -2.81 -7.03 -18.01
CA ASN A 204 -3.93 -7.95 -17.82
C ASN A 204 -4.14 -8.91 -19.00
N PRO A 205 -3.07 -9.66 -19.45
CA PRO A 205 -3.13 -10.49 -20.66
C PRO A 205 -4.14 -11.65 -20.59
N PHE A 206 -4.61 -12.00 -19.37
CA PHE A 206 -5.51 -13.14 -19.15
C PHE A 206 -6.92 -12.72 -18.75
N MET A 207 -7.22 -11.43 -18.77
CA MET A 207 -8.50 -10.89 -18.34
C MET A 207 -9.28 -10.34 -19.54
N LYS A 208 -10.58 -10.65 -19.61
CA LYS A 208 -11.48 -10.03 -20.58
C LYS A 208 -11.84 -8.60 -20.20
N THR A 209 -12.08 -8.38 -18.92
CA THR A 209 -12.41 -7.09 -18.32
C THR A 209 -11.76 -6.99 -16.95
N TYR A 210 -11.33 -5.80 -16.58
CA TYR A 210 -10.97 -5.45 -15.21
C TYR A 210 -12.23 -5.02 -14.47
N ARG A 211 -12.50 -5.63 -13.33
CA ARG A 211 -13.65 -5.31 -12.49
C ARG A 211 -13.22 -4.51 -11.27
N SER A 212 -13.96 -3.46 -10.99
CA SER A 212 -13.85 -2.67 -9.76
C SER A 212 -15.24 -2.44 -9.18
N GLU A 213 -15.44 -2.76 -7.91
CA GLU A 213 -16.69 -2.53 -7.17
C GLU A 213 -16.43 -1.51 -6.07
N ASN A 214 -17.27 -0.49 -6.02
CA ASN A 214 -17.36 0.45 -4.90
C ASN A 214 -18.78 0.38 -4.35
N ALA A 215 -18.90 0.09 -3.06
CA ALA A 215 -20.20 0.02 -2.41
C ALA A 215 -20.17 0.79 -1.09
N ASN A 216 -21.23 1.52 -0.82
CA ASN A 216 -21.58 2.04 0.49
C ASN A 216 -22.70 1.17 1.07
N TRP A 217 -22.45 0.56 2.22
CA TRP A 217 -23.41 -0.31 2.90
C TRP A 217 -24.26 0.41 3.95
N SER A 218 -24.30 1.74 3.91
CA SER A 218 -25.18 2.52 4.78
C SER A 218 -26.60 2.04 4.67
N ALA A 219 -27.26 1.81 5.81
CA ALA A 219 -28.67 1.41 5.85
C ALA A 219 -29.60 2.52 5.33
N LEU A 220 -29.18 3.79 5.40
CA LEU A 220 -29.99 4.93 5.00
C LEU A 220 -29.86 5.26 3.50
N ASN A 221 -28.66 5.12 2.95
CA ASN A 221 -28.36 5.45 1.55
C ASN A 221 -27.38 4.44 0.94
N PRO A 222 -27.81 3.19 0.71
CA PRO A 222 -26.92 2.18 0.11
C PRO A 222 -26.68 2.51 -1.36
N VAL A 223 -25.41 2.47 -1.74
CA VAL A 223 -24.96 2.70 -3.13
C VAL A 223 -24.02 1.59 -3.54
N LYS A 224 -24.17 1.11 -4.77
CA LYS A 224 -23.22 0.17 -5.37
C LYS A 224 -22.91 0.59 -6.80
N SER A 225 -21.62 0.71 -7.09
CA SER A 225 -21.09 0.92 -8.43
C SER A 225 -20.22 -0.27 -8.80
N ASP A 226 -20.51 -0.92 -9.92
CA ASP A 226 -19.76 -2.06 -10.46
C ASP A 226 -19.25 -1.69 -11.85
N ILE A 227 -17.95 -1.46 -11.96
CA ILE A 227 -17.30 -0.96 -13.17
C ILE A 227 -16.56 -2.11 -13.84
N HIS A 228 -16.89 -2.37 -15.08
CA HIS A 228 -16.20 -3.31 -15.96
C HIS A 228 -15.45 -2.57 -17.04
N SER A 229 -14.13 -2.54 -16.96
CA SER A 229 -13.27 -1.82 -17.92
C SER A 229 -12.59 -2.79 -18.87
N THR A 230 -12.90 -2.68 -20.16
CA THR A 230 -12.18 -3.40 -21.22
C THR A 230 -10.85 -2.75 -21.56
N ASN A 231 -10.74 -1.43 -21.36
CA ASN A 231 -9.52 -0.67 -21.67
C ASN A 231 -8.33 -1.00 -20.76
N MET A 232 -8.59 -1.64 -19.61
CA MET A 232 -7.56 -2.11 -18.68
C MET A 232 -7.17 -3.58 -18.92
N SER A 233 -7.69 -4.21 -19.96
CA SER A 233 -7.45 -5.62 -20.30
C SER A 233 -6.77 -5.73 -21.63
N ASN A 234 -5.76 -6.57 -21.73
CA ASN A 234 -4.96 -6.79 -22.94
C ASN A 234 -4.34 -5.49 -23.51
N THR A 235 -4.03 -4.51 -22.65
CA THR A 235 -3.45 -3.23 -23.08
C THR A 235 -1.97 -3.41 -23.37
N ILE A 236 -1.59 -3.11 -24.63
CA ILE A 236 -0.19 -3.16 -25.06
C ILE A 236 0.55 -1.93 -24.54
N VAL A 237 1.72 -2.15 -23.96
CA VAL A 237 2.60 -1.10 -23.43
C VAL A 237 3.99 -1.24 -24.03
N VAL A 238 4.54 -0.14 -24.51
CA VAL A 238 5.94 -0.06 -24.96
C VAL A 238 6.65 1.01 -24.16
N LYS A 239 7.80 0.66 -23.58
CA LYS A 239 8.65 1.55 -22.81
C LYS A 239 10.04 1.62 -23.43
N LEU A 240 10.46 2.83 -23.77
CA LEU A 240 11.80 3.14 -24.27
C LEU A 240 12.55 3.95 -23.20
N ASN A 241 13.80 3.53 -22.89
CA ASN A 241 14.66 4.30 -22.02
C ASN A 241 15.98 4.56 -22.74
N PHE A 242 16.49 5.77 -22.62
CA PHE A 242 17.78 6.19 -23.14
C PHE A 242 18.62 6.80 -22.02
N ASN A 243 19.85 6.33 -21.88
CA ASN A 243 20.84 6.90 -20.98
C ASN A 243 21.75 7.84 -21.79
N LEU A 244 21.38 9.09 -21.84
CA LEU A 244 22.15 10.12 -22.54
C LEU A 244 23.17 10.72 -21.56
N ASN A 245 24.43 10.29 -21.66
CA ASN A 245 25.52 10.83 -20.87
C ASN A 245 26.24 11.89 -21.70
N PHE A 246 26.00 13.16 -21.41
CA PHE A 246 26.71 14.29 -22.03
C PHE A 246 27.79 14.81 -21.07
N GLY A 247 29.02 14.97 -21.59
CA GLY A 247 30.14 15.56 -20.88
C GLY A 247 31.19 14.57 -20.38
N ARG A 248 32.30 15.12 -19.83
CA ARG A 248 33.39 14.34 -19.22
C ARG A 248 32.87 13.62 -17.99
N GLN A 249 32.96 12.30 -17.99
CA GLN A 249 32.73 11.52 -16.78
C GLN A 249 33.95 11.75 -15.85
N TYR A 250 33.78 12.61 -14.88
CA TYR A 250 34.68 12.64 -13.74
C TYR A 250 34.35 11.44 -12.86
N LYS A 251 35.30 10.54 -12.64
CA LYS A 251 35.21 9.61 -11.51
C LYS A 251 35.05 10.47 -10.27
N GLY A 252 33.86 10.47 -9.70
CA GLY A 252 33.60 11.21 -8.46
C GLY A 252 34.65 10.79 -7.44
N ALA A 253 35.47 11.75 -7.03
CA ALA A 253 36.30 11.54 -5.85
C ALA A 253 35.31 11.19 -4.73
N ASN A 254 35.52 10.06 -4.03
CA ASN A 254 34.85 9.80 -2.78
C ASN A 254 35.20 10.95 -1.83
N LYS A 255 34.40 12.01 -1.85
CA LYS A 255 34.43 13.02 -0.80
C LYS A 255 33.76 12.37 0.44
N GLY A 256 34.55 11.60 1.15
CA GLY A 256 34.29 11.36 2.54
C GLY A 256 34.51 12.72 3.24
N ILE A 257 33.41 13.42 3.53
CA ILE A 257 33.46 14.54 4.44
C ILE A 257 33.71 13.94 5.81
N GLN A 258 34.97 13.83 6.19
CA GLN A 258 35.35 13.61 7.57
C GLN A 258 35.23 14.97 8.28
N ASN A 259 34.01 15.35 8.64
CA ASN A 259 33.80 16.40 9.61
C ASN A 259 34.21 15.87 10.99
N ILE A 260 35.47 16.04 11.33
CA ILE A 260 35.99 15.87 12.70
C ILE A 260 35.84 17.21 13.46
N ASP A 261 34.95 18.08 13.03
CA ASP A 261 34.61 19.29 13.78
C ASP A 261 33.68 18.93 14.91
N THR A 262 34.28 18.53 16.03
CA THR A 262 33.60 18.39 17.33
C THR A 262 33.52 19.75 18.05
N ASP A 263 33.89 20.85 17.36
CA ASP A 263 33.81 22.19 17.92
C ASP A 263 32.36 22.67 17.87
N SER A 264 31.74 22.78 19.05
CA SER A 264 30.35 23.21 19.22
C SER A 264 30.09 24.69 18.86
N GLY A 265 31.06 25.38 18.28
CA GLY A 265 30.93 26.79 17.93
C GLY A 265 30.79 27.77 19.11
N ILE A 266 30.94 27.29 20.34
CA ILE A 266 30.92 28.12 21.54
C ILE A 266 32.36 28.52 21.85
N LEU A 267 32.67 29.80 21.69
CA LEU A 267 33.93 30.38 22.14
C LEU A 267 34.10 30.07 23.63
N GLN A 268 35.07 29.23 23.96
CA GLN A 268 35.49 29.06 25.34
C GLN A 268 36.18 30.36 25.76
N GLY A 269 35.55 31.07 26.69
CA GLY A 269 36.14 32.24 27.30
C GLY A 269 37.47 31.85 27.95
N THR A 270 38.55 32.61 27.60
CA THR A 270 39.85 32.57 28.26
C THR A 270 39.66 32.73 29.76
N LYS A 271 40.02 31.71 30.54
CA LYS A 271 40.27 31.89 31.98
C LYS A 271 41.59 32.64 32.15
N GLU A 272 41.48 33.84 32.70
CA GLU A 272 42.60 34.47 33.39
C GLU A 272 42.96 33.71 34.67
#